data_3c8903ba447a5ccae8aa563470ff6c4d
#
_entry.id   3c8903ba447a5ccae8aa563470ff6c4d
#
_cell.length_a   1.000
_cell.length_b   1.000
_cell.length_c   1.000
_cell.angle_alpha   90.00
_cell.angle_beta   90.00
_cell.angle_gamma   90.00
#
_symmetry.space_group_name_H-M   'P 1'
#
loop_
_entity.id
_entity.type
_entity.pdbx_description
1 polymer ?
#
loop_
_entity_poly.entity_id
_entity_poly.type
_entity_poly.pdbx_seq_one_letter_code
_entity_poly.pdbx_strand_id
1 'polypeptide(L)'
;MRSKFCLQNLGSKNAVSTTDETRLVGEVRKACFFLMSLLNQKKATQNTKILILEFIRFIYEVKKMSEKIYDSLTQLIGKTPLVHLYGFEKLHGLKAHILAKVEYFNPIGSIKDRIVLRIIEDAEKEGKISPEKTTLIEYTSGNTGIAVSAIGAMKGYKVKIYLQDGTSQERFDIMKAFGADVTRISNVPEIQEALKITNNDFVAATNILKQHIRDRQAAGENIYFVDQMLNPLNATAHHDTTGREIWEDTEGNLSAIVASVGTAGTIRGISDYVKEKNPQVQIVAVEPSADDKYLTRIHNFTDVPAERVPINIREKIYDEVFVADKDVSFVAAQEVEKNDGVLVGISSGAALWGVLQIASRKEYEGKNIVVVLPDTGLRYLSTDLFKS
;
A
#
# COMPACT_ATOMS: atom_id res chain seq x y z
N MET A 1 32.51 -9.66 -30.88
CA MET A 1 33.11 -10.63 -29.92
C MET A 1 33.77 -9.99 -28.67
N ARG A 2 33.67 -8.68 -28.43
CA ARG A 2 34.30 -8.00 -27.26
C ARG A 2 33.27 -7.57 -26.16
N SER A 3 31.98 -7.75 -26.35
CA SER A 3 30.96 -7.34 -25.39
C SER A 3 30.64 -8.39 -24.31
N LYS A 4 31.01 -9.65 -24.49
CA LYS A 4 30.81 -10.74 -23.49
C LYS A 4 31.85 -10.77 -22.37
N PHE A 5 32.98 -10.05 -22.51
CA PHE A 5 34.06 -10.13 -21.52
C PHE A 5 33.88 -9.18 -20.32
N CYS A 6 33.00 -8.16 -20.43
CA CYS A 6 32.81 -7.18 -19.37
C CYS A 6 31.80 -7.59 -18.29
N LEU A 7 30.88 -8.53 -18.59
CA LEU A 7 29.84 -8.97 -17.65
C LEU A 7 30.19 -10.18 -16.78
N GLN A 8 31.25 -10.93 -17.13
CA GLN A 8 31.63 -12.14 -16.39
C GLN A 8 32.48 -11.88 -15.13
N ASN A 9 33.03 -10.69 -14.94
CA ASN A 9 33.88 -10.36 -13.78
C ASN A 9 33.16 -9.58 -12.63
N LEU A 10 31.87 -9.37 -12.72
CA LEU A 10 31.09 -8.71 -11.65
C LEU A 10 30.52 -9.68 -10.60
N GLY A 11 30.85 -10.96 -10.69
CA GLY A 11 30.28 -12.04 -9.87
C GLY A 11 31.13 -12.56 -8.70
N SER A 12 32.21 -11.89 -8.27
CA SER A 12 32.95 -12.30 -7.08
C SER A 12 32.68 -11.35 -5.89
N LYS A 13 32.08 -11.93 -4.87
CA LYS A 13 31.86 -11.31 -3.55
C LYS A 13 33.21 -10.94 -2.90
N ASN A 14 33.63 -9.68 -3.03
CA ASN A 14 34.61 -9.07 -2.12
C ASN A 14 34.16 -7.63 -1.88
N ALA A 15 34.18 -7.22 -0.60
CA ALA A 15 33.84 -5.88 -0.16
C ALA A 15 34.67 -4.83 -0.94
N VAL A 16 34.00 -4.05 -1.75
CA VAL A 16 34.60 -2.93 -2.50
C VAL A 16 34.92 -1.84 -1.48
N SER A 17 36.17 -1.39 -1.45
CA SER A 17 36.60 -0.30 -0.57
C SER A 17 35.98 1.03 -1.01
N THR A 18 35.80 1.99 -0.10
CA THR A 18 35.24 3.33 -0.38
C THR A 18 36.02 4.12 -1.46
N THR A 19 37.30 3.80 -1.67
CA THR A 19 38.16 4.36 -2.71
C THR A 19 37.81 3.82 -4.10
N ASP A 20 37.36 2.57 -4.21
CA ASP A 20 36.97 1.96 -5.48
C ASP A 20 35.60 2.47 -5.96
N GLU A 21 34.66 2.74 -5.04
CA GLU A 21 33.35 3.34 -5.37
C GLU A 21 33.51 4.75 -5.96
N THR A 22 34.36 5.59 -5.39
CA THR A 22 34.63 6.95 -5.89
C THR A 22 35.31 6.92 -7.27
N ARG A 23 36.18 5.96 -7.49
CA ARG A 23 36.84 5.75 -8.79
C ARG A 23 35.83 5.26 -9.85
N LEU A 24 34.97 4.31 -9.49
CA LEU A 24 33.92 3.79 -10.38
C LEU A 24 32.94 4.89 -10.79
N VAL A 25 32.50 5.73 -9.85
CA VAL A 25 31.62 6.89 -10.13
C VAL A 25 32.31 7.90 -11.06
N GLY A 26 33.62 8.11 -10.89
CA GLY A 26 34.41 8.99 -11.77
C GLY A 26 34.50 8.45 -13.20
N GLU A 27 34.73 7.15 -13.39
CA GLU A 27 34.78 6.51 -14.70
C GLU A 27 33.40 6.48 -15.39
N VAL A 28 32.34 6.24 -14.64
CA VAL A 28 30.96 6.30 -15.11
C VAL A 28 30.60 7.71 -15.60
N ARG A 29 30.98 8.77 -14.87
CA ARG A 29 30.78 10.16 -15.33
C ARG A 29 31.51 10.46 -16.65
N LYS A 30 32.75 10.00 -16.79
CA LYS A 30 33.53 10.17 -18.05
C LYS A 30 32.86 9.42 -19.20
N ALA A 31 32.38 8.19 -18.96
CA ALA A 31 31.66 7.39 -19.95
C ALA A 31 30.36 8.07 -20.39
N CYS A 32 29.56 8.60 -19.44
CA CYS A 32 28.35 9.35 -19.76
C CYS A 32 28.65 10.60 -20.61
N PHE A 33 29.68 11.37 -20.23
CA PHE A 33 30.08 12.57 -21.01
C PHE A 33 30.51 12.22 -22.40
N PHE A 34 31.27 11.15 -22.57
CA PHE A 34 31.69 10.63 -23.87
C PHE A 34 30.49 10.17 -24.71
N LEU A 35 29.56 9.44 -24.13
CA LEU A 35 28.35 8.97 -24.81
C LEU A 35 27.42 10.12 -25.21
N MET A 36 27.28 11.15 -24.36
CA MET A 36 26.53 12.36 -24.69
C MET A 36 27.18 13.12 -25.87
N SER A 37 28.53 13.14 -25.95
CA SER A 37 29.24 13.75 -27.09
C SER A 37 28.97 12.98 -28.39
N LEU A 38 28.86 11.66 -28.34
CA LEU A 38 28.51 10.81 -29.48
C LEU A 38 27.07 11.02 -29.97
N LEU A 39 26.12 11.29 -29.04
CA LEU A 39 24.74 11.64 -29.40
C LEU A 39 24.64 12.91 -30.25
N ASN A 40 25.51 13.87 -30.00
CA ASN A 40 25.54 15.16 -30.71
C ASN A 40 26.22 15.09 -32.07
N GLN A 41 26.84 13.98 -32.44
CA GLN A 41 27.44 13.81 -33.74
C GLN A 41 26.38 13.49 -34.81
N LYS A 42 26.39 14.23 -35.92
CA LYS A 42 25.44 14.08 -37.04
C LYS A 42 25.46 12.67 -37.70
N LYS A 43 26.36 11.77 -37.32
CA LYS A 43 26.54 10.41 -37.88
C LYS A 43 26.01 9.29 -36.99
N ALA A 44 25.45 9.57 -35.80
CA ALA A 44 24.93 8.53 -34.96
C ALA A 44 23.63 7.93 -35.54
N THR A 45 23.62 6.61 -35.76
CA THR A 45 22.43 5.90 -36.24
C THR A 45 21.36 5.89 -35.17
N GLN A 46 20.09 5.67 -35.58
CA GLN A 46 18.94 5.57 -34.66
C GLN A 46 19.19 4.52 -33.56
N ASN A 47 19.73 3.35 -33.93
CA ASN A 47 20.08 2.28 -33.01
C ASN A 47 21.17 2.67 -32.00
N THR A 48 22.16 3.42 -32.42
CA THR A 48 23.23 3.93 -31.55
C THR A 48 22.65 4.90 -30.50
N LYS A 49 21.71 5.77 -30.90
CA LYS A 49 21.04 6.71 -30.00
C LYS A 49 20.21 5.98 -28.95
N ILE A 50 19.46 4.94 -29.33
CA ILE A 50 18.65 4.11 -28.42
C ILE A 50 19.57 3.42 -27.39
N LEU A 51 20.63 2.75 -27.82
CA LEU A 51 21.58 2.08 -26.93
C LEU A 51 22.24 3.04 -25.92
N ILE A 52 22.56 4.25 -26.34
CA ILE A 52 23.14 5.26 -25.45
C ILE A 52 22.11 5.72 -24.41
N LEU A 53 20.87 5.94 -24.81
CA LEU A 53 19.80 6.33 -23.88
C LEU A 53 19.50 5.22 -22.87
N GLU A 54 19.45 3.97 -23.31
CA GLU A 54 19.29 2.80 -22.42
C GLU A 54 20.45 2.66 -21.44
N PHE A 55 21.69 2.89 -21.89
CA PHE A 55 22.87 2.85 -21.02
C PHE A 55 22.88 4.00 -20.01
N ILE A 56 22.51 5.23 -20.42
CA ILE A 56 22.37 6.38 -19.52
C ILE A 56 21.28 6.11 -18.48
N ARG A 57 20.16 5.53 -18.90
CA ARG A 57 19.07 5.11 -18.00
C ARG A 57 19.54 4.05 -17.01
N PHE A 58 20.24 3.02 -17.48
CA PHE A 58 20.84 1.99 -16.63
C PHE A 58 21.78 2.58 -15.57
N ILE A 59 22.68 3.50 -15.98
CA ILE A 59 23.60 4.17 -15.04
C ILE A 59 22.83 5.04 -14.03
N TYR A 60 21.79 5.73 -14.47
CA TYR A 60 20.93 6.51 -13.59
C TYR A 60 20.23 5.61 -12.54
N GLU A 61 19.70 4.47 -12.97
CA GLU A 61 19.08 3.49 -12.07
C GLU A 61 20.09 2.88 -11.09
N VAL A 62 21.30 2.51 -11.56
CA VAL A 62 22.39 2.01 -10.69
C VAL A 62 22.81 3.08 -9.67
N LYS A 63 22.92 4.34 -10.06
CA LYS A 63 23.22 5.44 -9.14
C LYS A 63 22.11 5.62 -8.11
N LYS A 64 20.86 5.57 -8.51
CA LYS A 64 19.71 5.64 -7.61
C LYS A 64 19.66 4.48 -6.61
N MET A 65 20.15 3.28 -6.98
CA MET A 65 20.28 2.14 -6.08
C MET A 65 21.40 2.31 -5.04
N SER A 66 22.38 3.19 -5.27
CA SER A 66 23.51 3.43 -4.37
C SER A 66 23.30 4.60 -3.39
N GLU A 67 22.21 5.35 -3.51
CA GLU A 67 21.90 6.45 -2.59
C GLU A 67 21.44 5.89 -1.24
N LYS A 68 22.29 6.08 -0.21
CA LYS A 68 22.01 5.69 1.19
C LYS A 68 21.41 6.83 2.00
N ILE A 69 21.35 8.05 1.44
CA ILE A 69 20.82 9.25 2.08
C ILE A 69 19.60 9.69 1.29
N TYR A 70 18.47 9.78 1.98
CA TYR A 70 17.18 10.19 1.42
C TYR A 70 16.79 11.56 1.96
N ASP A 71 16.28 12.44 1.12
CA ASP A 71 15.84 13.79 1.50
C ASP A 71 14.54 13.77 2.30
N SER A 72 13.72 12.75 2.11
CA SER A 72 12.44 12.57 2.80
C SER A 72 12.08 11.09 2.95
N LEU A 73 11.38 10.74 4.03
CA LEU A 73 10.82 9.40 4.21
C LEU A 73 9.80 9.04 3.11
N THR A 74 9.21 10.02 2.42
CA THR A 74 8.31 9.76 1.29
C THR A 74 8.98 8.98 0.16
N GLN A 75 10.31 9.12 0.00
CA GLN A 75 11.10 8.38 -1.01
C GLN A 75 11.25 6.89 -0.69
N LEU A 76 10.95 6.47 0.54
CA LEU A 76 10.99 5.09 1.00
C LEU A 76 9.62 4.38 0.91
N ILE A 77 8.56 5.09 0.55
CA ILE A 77 7.22 4.51 0.41
C ILE A 77 7.20 3.59 -0.82
N GLY A 78 6.66 2.40 -0.62
CA GLY A 78 6.66 1.35 -1.63
C GLY A 78 7.88 0.43 -1.56
N LYS A 79 8.07 -0.40 -2.57
CA LYS A 79 9.14 -1.41 -2.66
C LYS A 79 9.22 -2.29 -1.42
N THR A 80 8.06 -2.61 -0.86
CA THR A 80 7.96 -3.47 0.32
C THR A 80 8.32 -4.91 -0.04
N PRO A 81 8.93 -5.68 0.87
CA PRO A 81 9.40 -7.02 0.55
C PRO A 81 8.25 -8.03 0.38
N LEU A 82 8.52 -9.07 -0.43
CA LEU A 82 7.85 -10.35 -0.32
C LEU A 82 8.63 -11.26 0.63
N VAL A 83 7.94 -11.85 1.60
CA VAL A 83 8.53 -12.77 2.60
C VAL A 83 7.86 -14.12 2.48
N HIS A 84 8.65 -15.19 2.36
CA HIS A 84 8.15 -16.57 2.30
C HIS A 84 7.77 -17.04 3.70
N LEU A 85 6.52 -17.47 3.90
CA LEU A 85 5.98 -17.90 5.19
C LEU A 85 6.16 -19.41 5.40
N TYR A 86 7.40 -19.87 5.52
CA TYR A 86 7.72 -21.29 5.70
C TYR A 86 7.14 -21.89 6.98
N GLY A 87 7.11 -21.12 8.07
CA GLY A 87 6.56 -21.55 9.35
C GLY A 87 5.05 -21.79 9.27
N PHE A 88 4.34 -20.89 8.62
CA PHE A 88 2.89 -20.98 8.40
C PHE A 88 2.55 -22.16 7.46
N GLU A 89 3.29 -22.35 6.37
CA GLU A 89 3.13 -23.49 5.48
C GLU A 89 3.31 -24.81 6.22
N LYS A 90 4.37 -24.93 7.01
CA LYS A 90 4.67 -26.13 7.79
C LYS A 90 3.60 -26.44 8.81
N LEU A 91 3.11 -25.41 9.52
CA LEU A 91 2.06 -25.55 10.53
C LEU A 91 0.79 -26.17 9.94
N HIS A 92 0.40 -25.73 8.74
CA HIS A 92 -0.83 -26.16 8.07
C HIS A 92 -0.62 -27.28 7.04
N GLY A 93 0.59 -27.81 6.89
CA GLY A 93 0.91 -28.86 5.93
C GLY A 93 0.68 -28.46 4.47
N LEU A 94 0.83 -27.17 4.14
CA LEU A 94 0.60 -26.64 2.81
C LEU A 94 1.72 -27.05 1.87
N LYS A 95 1.37 -27.31 0.61
CA LYS A 95 2.31 -27.56 -0.47
C LYS A 95 2.43 -26.37 -1.44
N ALA A 96 1.57 -25.38 -1.32
CA ALA A 96 1.69 -24.09 -2.00
C ALA A 96 2.77 -23.26 -1.31
N HIS A 97 3.39 -22.34 -2.05
CA HIS A 97 4.34 -21.35 -1.51
C HIS A 97 3.59 -20.06 -1.16
N ILE A 98 3.59 -19.69 0.12
CA ILE A 98 2.89 -18.50 0.61
C ILE A 98 3.87 -17.34 0.75
N LEU A 99 3.67 -16.31 -0.07
CA LEU A 99 4.51 -15.12 -0.14
C LEU A 99 3.75 -13.93 0.44
N ALA A 100 4.21 -13.40 1.55
CA ALA A 100 3.60 -12.24 2.21
C ALA A 100 4.13 -10.93 1.62
N LYS A 101 3.28 -10.09 1.04
CA LYS A 101 3.59 -8.69 0.73
C LYS A 101 3.47 -7.86 1.99
N VAL A 102 4.60 -7.56 2.63
CA VAL A 102 4.64 -7.01 3.99
C VAL A 102 4.60 -5.49 3.95
N GLU A 103 3.39 -4.93 3.94
CA GLU A 103 3.15 -3.50 3.72
C GLU A 103 3.49 -2.61 4.93
N TYR A 104 3.75 -3.18 6.10
CA TYR A 104 4.24 -2.39 7.22
C TYR A 104 5.74 -1.99 7.10
N PHE A 105 6.45 -2.47 6.08
CA PHE A 105 7.77 -1.94 5.72
C PHE A 105 7.70 -0.56 5.05
N ASN A 106 6.54 -0.08 4.65
CA ASN A 106 6.39 1.34 4.38
C ASN A 106 6.80 2.16 5.64
N PRO A 107 7.44 3.32 5.49
CA PRO A 107 8.07 4.04 6.59
C PRO A 107 7.10 4.51 7.68
N ILE A 108 5.82 4.71 7.34
CA ILE A 108 4.77 5.07 8.30
C ILE A 108 4.02 3.81 8.80
N GLY A 109 4.37 2.62 8.29
CA GLY A 109 3.98 1.31 8.79
C GLY A 109 2.67 0.76 8.27
N SER A 110 2.20 1.17 7.10
CA SER A 110 1.05 0.55 6.46
C SER A 110 0.97 0.79 4.95
N ILE A 111 0.13 -0.01 4.31
CA ILE A 111 -0.23 0.11 2.89
C ILE A 111 -0.84 1.48 2.52
N LYS A 112 -1.37 2.23 3.50
CA LYS A 112 -2.00 3.53 3.28
C LYS A 112 -1.01 4.64 2.95
N ASP A 113 0.26 4.45 3.26
CA ASP A 113 1.33 5.38 2.90
C ASP A 113 1.35 5.62 1.39
N ARG A 114 1.15 4.57 0.60
CA ARG A 114 1.14 4.60 -0.87
C ARG A 114 0.06 5.50 -1.44
N ILE A 115 -1.19 5.28 -1.01
CA ILE A 115 -2.34 6.00 -1.55
C ILE A 115 -2.33 7.47 -1.13
N VAL A 116 -1.95 7.75 0.12
CA VAL A 116 -1.91 9.13 0.63
C VAL A 116 -0.82 9.93 -0.07
N LEU A 117 0.38 9.35 -0.25
CA LEU A 117 1.44 10.03 -1.00
C LEU A 117 0.98 10.35 -2.42
N ARG A 118 0.41 9.37 -3.15
CA ARG A 118 -0.05 9.56 -4.52
C ARG A 118 -1.11 10.65 -4.63
N ILE A 119 -2.11 10.65 -3.73
CA ILE A 119 -3.19 11.62 -3.75
C ILE A 119 -2.68 13.04 -3.51
N ILE A 120 -1.78 13.21 -2.53
CA ILE A 120 -1.22 14.53 -2.22
C ILE A 120 -0.32 15.02 -3.35
N GLU A 121 0.59 14.19 -3.86
CA GLU A 121 1.53 14.60 -4.92
C GLU A 121 0.83 14.91 -6.25
N ASP A 122 -0.20 14.15 -6.62
CA ASP A 122 -0.97 14.46 -7.82
C ASP A 122 -1.73 15.77 -7.65
N ALA A 123 -2.31 16.05 -6.46
CA ALA A 123 -2.99 17.30 -6.19
C ALA A 123 -2.03 18.52 -6.16
N GLU A 124 -0.81 18.35 -5.63
CA GLU A 124 0.27 19.36 -5.70
C GLU A 124 0.67 19.63 -7.16
N LYS A 125 0.92 18.57 -7.92
CA LYS A 125 1.31 18.67 -9.34
C LYS A 125 0.25 19.36 -10.20
N GLU A 126 -1.02 19.17 -9.89
CA GLU A 126 -2.14 19.84 -10.54
C GLU A 126 -2.37 21.26 -10.04
N GLY A 127 -1.61 21.72 -9.05
CA GLY A 127 -1.76 23.05 -8.45
C GLY A 127 -3.04 23.23 -7.62
N LYS A 128 -3.70 22.12 -7.24
CA LYS A 128 -4.93 22.16 -6.44
C LYS A 128 -4.66 22.48 -4.97
N ILE A 129 -3.49 22.11 -4.46
CA ILE A 129 -3.10 22.30 -3.05
C ILE A 129 -1.68 22.83 -2.93
N SER A 130 -1.43 23.56 -1.83
CA SER A 130 -0.06 23.92 -1.40
C SER A 130 -0.01 23.98 0.14
N PRO A 131 1.17 23.70 0.74
CA PRO A 131 1.32 23.66 2.20
C PRO A 131 0.90 24.96 2.91
N GLU A 132 1.17 26.12 2.27
CA GLU A 132 0.93 27.42 2.88
C GLU A 132 -0.57 27.76 2.99
N LYS A 133 -1.40 27.18 2.14
CA LYS A 133 -2.82 27.56 2.01
C LYS A 133 -3.78 26.47 2.42
N THR A 134 -3.41 25.20 2.21
CA THR A 134 -4.36 24.09 2.27
C THR A 134 -4.28 23.35 3.60
N THR A 135 -5.43 23.04 4.20
CA THR A 135 -5.53 22.04 5.27
C THR A 135 -5.98 20.71 4.69
N LEU A 136 -5.19 19.66 4.89
CA LEU A 136 -5.59 18.29 4.52
C LEU A 136 -6.62 17.77 5.52
N ILE A 137 -7.70 17.18 5.01
CA ILE A 137 -8.76 16.58 5.84
C ILE A 137 -8.94 15.12 5.47
N GLU A 138 -9.13 14.26 6.48
CA GLU A 138 -9.54 12.88 6.26
C GLU A 138 -10.49 12.40 7.36
N TYR A 139 -11.48 11.57 6.96
CA TYR A 139 -12.29 10.74 7.85
C TYR A 139 -11.82 9.31 7.79
N THR A 140 -11.44 8.73 8.93
CA THR A 140 -10.78 7.42 8.92
C THR A 140 -10.96 6.63 10.22
N SER A 141 -10.80 5.31 10.12
CA SER A 141 -10.65 4.38 11.25
C SER A 141 -9.19 4.14 11.67
N GLY A 142 -8.18 4.82 11.07
CA GLY A 142 -6.81 4.73 11.58
C GLY A 142 -5.69 4.92 10.57
N ASN A 143 -5.30 3.89 9.82
CA ASN A 143 -4.05 3.89 9.03
C ASN A 143 -3.96 5.05 8.02
N THR A 144 -5.05 5.41 7.36
CA THR A 144 -5.06 6.56 6.44
C THR A 144 -4.84 7.86 7.17
N GLY A 145 -5.46 8.05 8.35
CA GLY A 145 -5.23 9.23 9.17
C GLY A 145 -3.79 9.36 9.64
N ILE A 146 -3.15 8.24 10.01
CA ILE A 146 -1.72 8.22 10.35
C ILE A 146 -0.88 8.62 9.15
N ALA A 147 -1.15 8.06 7.96
CA ALA A 147 -0.42 8.40 6.75
C ALA A 147 -0.60 9.87 6.33
N VAL A 148 -1.85 10.40 6.38
CA VAL A 148 -2.14 11.83 6.11
C VAL A 148 -1.42 12.73 7.11
N SER A 149 -1.42 12.36 8.41
CA SER A 149 -0.75 13.14 9.44
C SER A 149 0.76 13.19 9.22
N ALA A 150 1.39 12.05 8.96
CA ALA A 150 2.83 11.97 8.76
C ALA A 150 3.29 12.63 7.45
N ILE A 151 2.65 12.33 6.33
CA ILE A 151 3.01 12.91 5.03
C ILE A 151 2.69 14.41 5.02
N GLY A 152 1.57 14.82 5.64
CA GLY A 152 1.24 16.23 5.83
C GLY A 152 2.31 16.97 6.63
N ALA A 153 2.79 16.40 7.74
CA ALA A 153 3.88 16.96 8.53
C ALA A 153 5.18 17.08 7.72
N MET A 154 5.58 16.02 6.99
CA MET A 154 6.78 16.03 6.14
C MET A 154 6.72 17.09 5.03
N LYS A 155 5.53 17.36 4.50
CA LYS A 155 5.31 18.34 3.42
C LYS A 155 4.88 19.72 3.91
N GLY A 156 4.73 19.94 5.24
CA GLY A 156 4.40 21.24 5.84
C GLY A 156 2.91 21.61 5.82
N TYR A 157 2.02 20.64 5.60
CA TYR A 157 0.57 20.88 5.64
C TYR A 157 0.01 20.92 7.06
N LYS A 158 -1.03 21.72 7.27
CA LYS A 158 -1.95 21.52 8.37
C LYS A 158 -2.84 20.31 8.09
N VAL A 159 -3.10 19.50 9.14
CA VAL A 159 -3.88 18.27 9.01
C VAL A 159 -5.01 18.24 10.04
N LYS A 160 -6.23 17.95 9.56
CA LYS A 160 -7.42 17.69 10.38
C LYS A 160 -7.91 16.28 10.15
N ILE A 161 -8.00 15.47 11.21
CA ILE A 161 -8.50 14.10 11.15
C ILE A 161 -9.80 13.97 11.95
N TYR A 162 -10.82 13.48 11.29
CA TYR A 162 -12.04 12.98 11.91
C TYR A 162 -11.88 11.48 12.12
N LEU A 163 -11.67 11.08 13.38
CA LEU A 163 -11.32 9.72 13.74
C LEU A 163 -12.56 8.94 14.22
N GLN A 164 -12.81 7.80 13.60
CA GLN A 164 -13.90 6.91 14.00
C GLN A 164 -13.74 6.48 15.47
N ASP A 165 -14.84 6.48 16.21
CA ASP A 165 -14.88 5.96 17.57
C ASP A 165 -14.52 4.46 17.60
N GLY A 166 -14.02 3.99 18.75
CA GLY A 166 -13.51 2.61 18.86
C GLY A 166 -12.14 2.36 18.23
N THR A 167 -11.55 3.37 17.57
CA THR A 167 -10.16 3.29 17.12
C THR A 167 -9.22 3.24 18.32
N SER A 168 -8.19 2.36 18.27
CA SER A 168 -7.21 2.17 19.35
C SER A 168 -6.52 3.48 19.76
N GLN A 169 -6.11 3.56 21.02
CA GLN A 169 -5.48 4.77 21.55
C GLN A 169 -4.13 5.04 20.85
N GLU A 170 -3.38 3.99 20.54
CA GLU A 170 -2.08 4.11 19.84
C GLU A 170 -2.21 4.87 18.52
N ARG A 171 -3.27 4.62 17.74
CA ARG A 171 -3.48 5.34 16.47
C ARG A 171 -3.80 6.82 16.69
N PHE A 172 -4.62 7.12 17.70
CA PHE A 172 -4.92 8.49 18.08
C PHE A 172 -3.62 9.23 18.46
N ASP A 173 -2.81 8.61 19.32
CA ASP A 173 -1.57 9.22 19.83
C ASP A 173 -0.53 9.39 18.71
N ILE A 174 -0.39 8.45 17.79
CA ILE A 174 0.49 8.56 16.62
C ILE A 174 0.10 9.75 15.74
N MET A 175 -1.17 9.95 15.44
CA MET A 175 -1.62 11.10 14.64
C MET A 175 -1.33 12.42 15.34
N LYS A 176 -1.56 12.48 16.65
CA LYS A 176 -1.25 13.66 17.49
C LYS A 176 0.25 13.93 17.53
N ALA A 177 1.09 12.90 17.63
CA ALA A 177 2.54 13.03 17.62
C ALA A 177 3.08 13.65 16.31
N PHE A 178 2.41 13.39 15.18
CA PHE A 178 2.70 14.04 13.90
C PHE A 178 2.13 15.49 13.80
N GLY A 179 1.47 15.99 14.84
CA GLY A 179 0.96 17.36 14.89
C GLY A 179 -0.43 17.55 14.27
N ALA A 180 -1.14 16.47 13.92
CA ALA A 180 -2.49 16.58 13.39
C ALA A 180 -3.50 17.05 14.46
N ASP A 181 -4.48 17.85 14.04
CA ASP A 181 -5.69 18.11 14.81
C ASP A 181 -6.63 16.91 14.66
N VAL A 182 -6.74 16.09 15.71
CA VAL A 182 -7.52 14.86 15.69
C VAL A 182 -8.76 15.02 16.57
N THR A 183 -9.92 14.81 16.00
CA THR A 183 -11.20 14.84 16.71
C THR A 183 -11.91 13.50 16.54
N ARG A 184 -12.29 12.84 17.64
CA ARG A 184 -13.18 11.67 17.55
C ARG A 184 -14.55 12.13 17.07
N ILE A 185 -15.18 11.36 16.21
CA ILE A 185 -16.42 11.77 15.54
C ILE A 185 -17.59 11.99 16.51
N SER A 186 -17.63 11.25 17.63
CA SER A 186 -18.59 11.50 18.69
C SER A 186 -18.52 12.92 19.28
N ASN A 187 -17.38 13.60 19.14
CA ASN A 187 -17.15 14.97 19.61
C ASN A 187 -17.33 16.02 18.50
N VAL A 188 -17.78 15.62 17.31
CA VAL A 188 -18.01 16.54 16.18
C VAL A 188 -19.45 17.02 16.22
N PRO A 189 -19.73 18.34 16.41
CA PRO A 189 -21.10 18.85 16.53
C PRO A 189 -21.99 18.49 15.33
N GLU A 190 -21.44 18.54 14.12
CA GLU A 190 -22.15 18.22 12.89
C GLU A 190 -22.61 16.75 12.85
N ILE A 191 -21.83 15.83 13.45
CA ILE A 191 -22.22 14.42 13.59
C ILE A 191 -23.36 14.30 14.60
N GLN A 192 -23.32 15.02 15.72
CA GLN A 192 -24.39 14.99 16.71
C GLN A 192 -25.72 15.47 16.14
N GLU A 193 -25.68 16.46 15.28
CA GLU A 193 -26.85 16.95 14.55
C GLU A 193 -27.32 15.94 13.48
N ALA A 194 -26.40 15.40 12.70
CA ALA A 194 -26.69 14.39 11.70
C ALA A 194 -27.31 13.12 12.31
N LEU A 195 -26.88 12.68 13.49
CA LEU A 195 -27.47 11.54 14.20
C LEU A 195 -28.93 11.78 14.56
N LYS A 196 -29.31 13.02 14.95
CA LYS A 196 -30.72 13.36 15.20
C LYS A 196 -31.59 13.23 13.95
N ILE A 197 -31.05 13.70 12.81
CA ILE A 197 -31.76 13.66 11.51
C ILE A 197 -31.87 12.23 10.98
N THR A 198 -30.87 11.38 11.24
CA THR A 198 -30.78 10.02 10.71
C THR A 198 -31.31 8.95 11.68
N ASN A 199 -32.04 9.35 12.72
CA ASN A 199 -32.54 8.42 13.76
C ASN A 199 -31.45 7.53 14.37
N ASN A 200 -30.30 8.11 14.67
CA ASN A 200 -29.09 7.43 15.17
C ASN A 200 -28.44 6.44 14.19
N ASP A 201 -28.73 6.55 12.90
CA ASP A 201 -27.94 5.82 11.88
C ASP A 201 -26.57 6.48 11.72
N PHE A 202 -25.57 5.84 12.32
CA PHE A 202 -24.19 6.33 12.35
C PHE A 202 -23.52 6.35 10.96
N VAL A 203 -23.87 5.40 10.10
CA VAL A 203 -23.34 5.35 8.71
C VAL A 203 -23.89 6.53 7.91
N ALA A 204 -25.20 6.77 8.00
CA ALA A 204 -25.84 7.91 7.35
C ALA A 204 -25.29 9.24 7.88
N ALA A 205 -25.11 9.39 9.20
CA ALA A 205 -24.53 10.60 9.80
C ALA A 205 -23.11 10.87 9.33
N THR A 206 -22.25 9.86 9.24
CA THR A 206 -20.87 10.03 8.73
C THR A 206 -20.84 10.35 7.24
N ASN A 207 -21.80 9.88 6.45
CA ASN A 207 -21.92 10.26 5.05
C ASN A 207 -22.32 11.74 4.88
N ILE A 208 -23.17 12.25 5.78
CA ILE A 208 -23.50 13.70 5.82
C ILE A 208 -22.23 14.51 6.10
N LEU A 209 -21.42 14.14 7.10
CA LEU A 209 -20.15 14.84 7.36
C LEU A 209 -19.20 14.83 6.15
N LYS A 210 -19.03 13.68 5.52
CA LYS A 210 -18.17 13.57 4.32
C LYS A 210 -18.69 14.47 3.19
N GLN A 211 -20.00 14.48 2.98
CA GLN A 211 -20.60 15.36 1.97
C GLN A 211 -20.39 16.83 2.31
N HIS A 212 -20.59 17.21 3.56
CA HIS A 212 -20.34 18.59 4.01
C HIS A 212 -18.88 19.03 3.78
N ILE A 213 -17.90 18.14 4.02
CA ILE A 213 -16.49 18.43 3.72
C ILE A 213 -16.28 18.66 2.21
N ARG A 214 -16.88 17.82 1.35
CA ARG A 214 -16.79 17.99 -0.11
C ARG A 214 -17.43 19.30 -0.58
N ASP A 215 -18.59 19.65 -0.01
CA ASP A 215 -19.29 20.88 -0.36
C ASP A 215 -18.47 22.13 0.02
N ARG A 216 -17.83 22.13 1.18
CA ARG A 216 -16.91 23.18 1.62
C ARG A 216 -15.70 23.31 0.69
N GLN A 217 -15.12 22.18 0.30
CA GLN A 217 -14.02 22.14 -0.66
C GLN A 217 -14.48 22.71 -2.03
N ALA A 218 -15.64 22.27 -2.52
CA ALA A 218 -16.21 22.74 -3.77
C ALA A 218 -16.56 24.25 -3.74
N ALA A 219 -16.93 24.79 -2.57
CA ALA A 219 -17.15 26.22 -2.34
C ALA A 219 -15.86 27.05 -2.30
N GLY A 220 -14.69 26.43 -2.47
CA GLY A 220 -13.39 27.10 -2.53
C GLY A 220 -12.76 27.34 -1.16
N GLU A 221 -13.19 26.66 -0.11
CA GLU A 221 -12.50 26.71 1.17
C GLU A 221 -11.10 26.09 1.02
N ASN A 222 -10.11 26.64 1.71
CA ASN A 222 -8.71 26.19 1.65
C ASN A 222 -8.50 24.84 2.37
N ILE A 223 -9.26 23.84 1.99
CA ILE A 223 -9.21 22.47 2.49
C ILE A 223 -9.08 21.49 1.33
N TYR A 224 -8.50 20.33 1.60
CA TYR A 224 -8.44 19.21 0.66
C TYR A 224 -8.83 17.92 1.36
N PHE A 225 -9.98 17.37 0.95
CA PHE A 225 -10.44 16.09 1.44
C PHE A 225 -9.73 14.95 0.66
N VAL A 226 -8.91 14.17 1.34
CA VAL A 226 -8.17 13.04 0.73
C VAL A 226 -9.14 11.99 0.20
N ASP A 227 -10.23 11.75 0.96
CA ASP A 227 -11.38 10.92 0.59
C ASP A 227 -11.01 9.54 0.03
N GLN A 228 -10.27 8.79 0.81
CA GLN A 228 -9.77 7.46 0.41
C GLN A 228 -10.84 6.52 -0.18
N MET A 229 -12.12 6.73 0.18
CA MET A 229 -13.21 5.86 -0.25
C MET A 229 -13.64 6.12 -1.70
N LEU A 230 -13.62 7.38 -2.14
CA LEU A 230 -14.10 7.80 -3.46
C LEU A 230 -12.99 8.30 -4.39
N ASN A 231 -11.78 8.55 -3.88
CA ASN A 231 -10.70 9.03 -4.70
C ASN A 231 -10.16 7.92 -5.63
N PRO A 232 -10.23 8.08 -6.96
CA PRO A 232 -9.80 7.06 -7.90
C PRO A 232 -8.29 6.76 -7.83
N LEU A 233 -7.49 7.72 -7.36
CA LEU A 233 -6.05 7.54 -7.18
C LEU A 233 -5.71 6.46 -6.14
N ASN A 234 -6.67 6.04 -5.31
CA ASN A 234 -6.49 4.92 -4.41
C ASN A 234 -6.17 3.63 -5.20
N ALA A 235 -6.99 3.25 -6.16
CA ALA A 235 -6.73 2.07 -6.99
C ALA A 235 -5.51 2.28 -7.90
N THR A 236 -5.36 3.46 -8.51
CA THR A 236 -4.23 3.80 -9.38
C THR A 236 -2.88 3.68 -8.66
N ALA A 237 -2.80 4.13 -7.40
CA ALA A 237 -1.57 3.98 -6.61
C ALA A 237 -1.15 2.52 -6.46
N HIS A 238 -2.11 1.61 -6.24
CA HIS A 238 -1.83 0.19 -6.11
C HIS A 238 -1.55 -0.51 -7.45
N HIS A 239 -2.20 -0.07 -8.53
CA HIS A 239 -1.87 -0.50 -9.88
C HIS A 239 -0.41 -0.17 -10.22
N ASP A 240 -0.03 1.10 -10.08
CA ASP A 240 1.29 1.60 -10.49
C ASP A 240 2.44 1.14 -9.59
N THR A 241 2.14 0.69 -8.36
CA THR A 241 3.14 0.30 -7.36
C THR A 241 2.96 -1.14 -6.89
N THR A 242 1.99 -1.43 -6.02
CA THR A 242 1.84 -2.72 -5.33
C THR A 242 1.64 -3.88 -6.30
N GLY A 243 0.76 -3.74 -7.27
CA GLY A 243 0.51 -4.77 -8.30
C GLY A 243 1.73 -5.02 -9.16
N ARG A 244 2.40 -3.94 -9.60
CA ARG A 244 3.65 -4.01 -10.36
C ARG A 244 4.76 -4.68 -9.55
N GLU A 245 4.97 -4.26 -8.30
CA GLU A 245 5.99 -4.84 -7.42
C GLU A 245 5.76 -6.35 -7.20
N ILE A 246 4.53 -6.78 -6.91
CA ILE A 246 4.20 -8.21 -6.76
C ILE A 246 4.55 -8.97 -8.03
N TRP A 247 4.18 -8.45 -9.19
CA TRP A 247 4.47 -9.09 -10.47
C TRP A 247 5.97 -9.18 -10.78
N GLU A 248 6.71 -8.08 -10.56
CA GLU A 248 8.16 -8.01 -10.77
C GLU A 248 8.91 -8.91 -9.79
N ASP A 249 8.57 -8.85 -8.48
CA ASP A 249 9.22 -9.62 -7.42
C ASP A 249 9.00 -11.15 -7.55
N THR A 250 7.88 -11.56 -8.16
CA THR A 250 7.59 -12.97 -8.45
C THR A 250 8.06 -13.40 -9.84
N GLU A 251 8.63 -12.49 -10.63
CA GLU A 251 8.99 -12.72 -12.04
C GLU A 251 7.79 -13.25 -12.87
N GLY A 252 6.56 -12.85 -12.49
CA GLY A 252 5.31 -13.34 -13.06
C GLY A 252 4.94 -14.77 -12.69
N ASN A 253 5.72 -15.44 -11.86
CA ASN A 253 5.41 -16.80 -11.36
C ASN A 253 4.42 -16.69 -10.17
N LEU A 254 3.17 -16.40 -10.48
CA LEU A 254 2.11 -16.09 -9.55
C LEU A 254 0.81 -16.80 -9.96
N SER A 255 0.17 -17.50 -9.04
CA SER A 255 -1.07 -18.24 -9.31
C SER A 255 -2.30 -17.62 -8.64
N ALA A 256 -2.13 -17.01 -7.48
CA ALA A 256 -3.22 -16.31 -6.78
C ALA A 256 -2.71 -15.15 -5.93
N ILE A 257 -3.60 -14.19 -5.69
CA ILE A 257 -3.42 -13.10 -4.74
C ILE A 257 -4.60 -13.08 -3.78
N VAL A 258 -4.31 -13.00 -2.49
CA VAL A 258 -5.31 -12.92 -1.42
C VAL A 258 -5.19 -11.57 -0.71
N ALA A 259 -6.28 -10.85 -0.60
CA ALA A 259 -6.32 -9.57 0.12
C ALA A 259 -7.64 -9.36 0.86
N SER A 260 -7.55 -8.81 2.06
CA SER A 260 -8.73 -8.34 2.80
C SER A 260 -9.23 -7.00 2.23
N VAL A 261 -10.55 -6.82 2.21
CA VAL A 261 -11.20 -5.69 1.52
C VAL A 261 -11.64 -4.60 2.50
N GLY A 262 -10.93 -3.46 2.50
CA GLY A 262 -11.38 -2.21 3.13
C GLY A 262 -12.01 -1.28 2.09
N THR A 263 -11.27 -0.27 1.61
CA THR A 263 -11.72 0.61 0.51
C THR A 263 -11.79 -0.09 -0.85
N ALA A 264 -11.34 -1.34 -0.92
CA ALA A 264 -11.11 -2.13 -2.12
C ALA A 264 -10.07 -1.56 -3.12
N GLY A 265 -9.46 -0.42 -2.84
CA GLY A 265 -8.45 0.17 -3.74
C GLY A 265 -7.24 -0.73 -3.96
N THR A 266 -6.79 -1.41 -2.89
CA THR A 266 -5.65 -2.34 -2.98
C THR A 266 -5.94 -3.50 -3.92
N ILE A 267 -7.02 -4.24 -3.68
CA ILE A 267 -7.36 -5.41 -4.50
C ILE A 267 -7.72 -5.00 -5.93
N ARG A 268 -8.37 -3.84 -6.13
CA ARG A 268 -8.67 -3.27 -7.44
C ARG A 268 -7.39 -3.00 -8.22
N GLY A 269 -6.48 -2.19 -7.68
CA GLY A 269 -5.25 -1.82 -8.39
C GLY A 269 -4.35 -3.02 -8.67
N ILE A 270 -4.21 -3.95 -7.71
CA ILE A 270 -3.46 -5.19 -7.91
C ILE A 270 -4.11 -6.05 -9.01
N SER A 271 -5.43 -6.24 -8.95
CA SER A 271 -6.18 -7.04 -9.93
C SER A 271 -6.03 -6.46 -11.32
N ASP A 272 -6.24 -5.16 -11.49
CA ASP A 272 -6.14 -4.49 -12.78
C ASP A 272 -4.75 -4.72 -13.39
N TYR A 273 -3.66 -4.47 -12.64
CA TYR A 273 -2.30 -4.67 -13.13
C TYR A 273 -1.99 -6.14 -13.47
N VAL A 274 -2.31 -7.05 -12.56
CA VAL A 274 -1.94 -8.47 -12.71
C VAL A 274 -2.75 -9.15 -13.80
N LYS A 275 -4.06 -8.85 -13.90
CA LYS A 275 -4.92 -9.39 -14.96
C LYS A 275 -4.53 -8.87 -16.35
N GLU A 276 -3.97 -7.67 -16.47
CA GLU A 276 -3.36 -7.17 -17.72
C GLU A 276 -2.16 -8.04 -18.17
N LYS A 277 -1.39 -8.59 -17.22
CA LYS A 277 -0.22 -9.44 -17.50
C LYS A 277 -0.59 -10.91 -17.69
N ASN A 278 -1.43 -11.41 -16.80
CA ASN A 278 -1.90 -12.81 -16.84
C ASN A 278 -3.34 -12.91 -16.30
N PRO A 279 -4.35 -13.02 -17.16
CA PRO A 279 -5.75 -13.15 -16.75
C PRO A 279 -6.07 -14.40 -15.91
N GLN A 280 -5.17 -15.40 -15.89
CA GLN A 280 -5.39 -16.66 -15.17
C GLN A 280 -5.05 -16.59 -13.68
N VAL A 281 -4.34 -15.55 -13.25
CA VAL A 281 -4.04 -15.36 -11.82
C VAL A 281 -5.34 -15.13 -11.06
N GLN A 282 -5.58 -15.94 -10.03
CA GLN A 282 -6.80 -15.85 -9.23
C GLN A 282 -6.71 -14.69 -8.24
N ILE A 283 -7.74 -13.88 -8.17
CA ILE A 283 -7.88 -12.78 -7.23
C ILE A 283 -8.90 -13.18 -6.17
N VAL A 284 -8.45 -13.33 -4.94
CA VAL A 284 -9.25 -13.79 -3.80
C VAL A 284 -9.47 -12.63 -2.84
N ALA A 285 -10.71 -12.25 -2.66
CA ALA A 285 -11.13 -11.23 -1.72
C ALA A 285 -11.49 -11.85 -0.37
N VAL A 286 -11.17 -11.17 0.72
CA VAL A 286 -11.63 -11.58 2.06
C VAL A 286 -12.38 -10.43 2.71
N GLU A 287 -13.60 -10.69 3.14
CA GLU A 287 -14.51 -9.75 3.80
C GLU A 287 -14.93 -10.26 5.18
N PRO A 288 -15.43 -9.41 6.10
CA PRO A 288 -16.08 -9.85 7.32
C PRO A 288 -17.54 -10.23 7.04
N SER A 289 -18.22 -10.89 7.99
CA SER A 289 -19.68 -10.98 7.94
C SER A 289 -20.33 -9.59 8.04
N ALA A 290 -21.53 -9.43 7.52
CA ALA A 290 -22.24 -8.14 7.49
C ALA A 290 -22.52 -7.55 8.89
N ASP A 291 -22.62 -8.38 9.90
CA ASP A 291 -22.88 -8.03 11.30
C ASP A 291 -21.61 -8.02 12.17
N ASP A 292 -20.43 -8.25 11.59
CA ASP A 292 -19.16 -8.26 12.34
C ASP A 292 -18.86 -6.89 12.99
N LYS A 293 -18.47 -6.94 14.26
CA LYS A 293 -18.14 -5.75 15.06
C LYS A 293 -16.65 -5.60 15.36
N TYR A 294 -15.85 -6.59 15.01
CA TYR A 294 -14.42 -6.68 15.36
C TYR A 294 -13.48 -6.38 14.18
N LEU A 295 -13.86 -6.85 12.99
CA LEU A 295 -13.08 -6.64 11.77
C LEU A 295 -13.38 -5.27 11.11
N THR A 296 -13.56 -4.24 11.90
CA THR A 296 -14.10 -2.90 11.54
C THR A 296 -13.33 -2.15 10.46
N ARG A 297 -12.23 -2.71 9.95
CA ARG A 297 -11.38 -2.08 8.91
C ARG A 297 -11.46 -2.74 7.56
N ILE A 298 -12.09 -3.89 7.51
CA ILE A 298 -12.53 -4.53 6.28
C ILE A 298 -14.05 -4.41 6.20
N HIS A 299 -14.57 -4.41 4.98
CA HIS A 299 -15.98 -4.15 4.74
C HIS A 299 -16.59 -5.35 4.06
N ASN A 300 -17.77 -5.77 4.54
CA ASN A 300 -18.62 -6.66 3.80
C ASN A 300 -19.13 -5.94 2.54
N PHE A 301 -19.15 -6.64 1.43
CA PHE A 301 -19.58 -6.09 0.12
C PHE A 301 -20.47 -7.05 -0.66
N THR A 302 -20.59 -8.31 -0.21
CA THR A 302 -21.45 -9.30 -0.88
C THR A 302 -22.86 -9.36 -0.27
N ASP A 303 -23.01 -9.04 1.01
CA ASP A 303 -24.28 -9.11 1.74
C ASP A 303 -24.65 -7.75 2.37
N VAL A 304 -24.53 -6.70 1.55
CA VAL A 304 -24.93 -5.34 1.93
C VAL A 304 -25.62 -4.64 0.75
N PRO A 305 -26.48 -3.63 1.01
CA PRO A 305 -27.06 -2.82 -0.06
C PRO A 305 -26.00 -2.19 -0.96
N ALA A 306 -26.30 -2.07 -2.25
CA ALA A 306 -25.36 -1.62 -3.30
C ALA A 306 -24.70 -0.26 -2.99
N GLU A 307 -25.40 0.64 -2.31
CA GLU A 307 -24.86 1.94 -1.88
C GLU A 307 -23.78 1.83 -0.81
N ARG A 308 -23.71 0.72 -0.06
CA ARG A 308 -22.66 0.43 0.94
C ARG A 308 -21.46 -0.29 0.36
N VAL A 309 -21.57 -0.85 -0.85
CA VAL A 309 -20.47 -1.52 -1.53
C VAL A 309 -19.38 -0.48 -1.88
N PRO A 310 -18.11 -0.68 -1.48
CA PRO A 310 -17.02 0.21 -1.85
C PRO A 310 -16.92 0.36 -3.37
N ILE A 311 -16.75 1.60 -3.85
CA ILE A 311 -16.79 1.92 -5.28
C ILE A 311 -15.79 1.09 -6.11
N ASN A 312 -14.62 0.82 -5.56
CA ASN A 312 -13.56 0.09 -6.24
C ASN A 312 -13.84 -1.40 -6.47
N ILE A 313 -14.91 -1.98 -5.85
CA ILE A 313 -15.28 -3.39 -5.98
C ILE A 313 -16.70 -3.60 -6.53
N ARG A 314 -17.40 -2.53 -6.90
CA ARG A 314 -18.73 -2.62 -7.51
C ARG A 314 -18.71 -3.39 -8.83
N GLU A 315 -17.65 -3.21 -9.61
CA GLU A 315 -17.35 -4.12 -10.72
C GLU A 315 -16.64 -5.34 -10.12
N LYS A 316 -17.06 -6.52 -10.53
CA LYS A 316 -16.47 -7.77 -10.05
C LYS A 316 -15.03 -7.91 -10.57
N ILE A 317 -14.07 -7.66 -9.72
CA ILE A 317 -12.61 -7.72 -10.00
C ILE A 317 -11.91 -8.89 -9.30
N TYR A 318 -12.66 -9.75 -8.67
CA TYR A 318 -12.21 -10.92 -7.91
C TYR A 318 -12.81 -12.19 -8.52
N ASP A 319 -12.12 -13.29 -8.36
CA ASP A 319 -12.56 -14.61 -8.81
C ASP A 319 -13.31 -15.34 -7.69
N GLU A 320 -12.81 -15.26 -6.45
CA GLU A 320 -13.42 -15.84 -5.25
C GLU A 320 -13.51 -14.83 -4.10
N VAL A 321 -14.47 -15.07 -3.19
CA VAL A 321 -14.61 -14.31 -1.94
C VAL A 321 -14.83 -15.25 -0.77
N PHE A 322 -14.18 -14.94 0.37
CA PHE A 322 -14.37 -15.67 1.62
C PHE A 322 -14.76 -14.71 2.73
N VAL A 323 -15.66 -15.17 3.60
CA VAL A 323 -16.13 -14.42 4.76
C VAL A 323 -15.37 -14.90 6.00
N ALA A 324 -14.48 -14.03 6.53
CA ALA A 324 -13.73 -14.31 7.74
C ALA A 324 -14.45 -13.73 8.97
N ASP A 325 -14.37 -14.42 10.09
CA ASP A 325 -14.80 -13.91 11.40
C ASP A 325 -13.58 -13.51 12.26
N LYS A 326 -13.86 -12.97 13.45
CA LYS A 326 -12.86 -12.55 14.43
C LYS A 326 -11.91 -13.68 14.78
N ASP A 327 -12.46 -14.85 15.14
CA ASP A 327 -11.67 -15.91 15.78
C ASP A 327 -10.67 -16.51 14.81
N VAL A 328 -11.09 -16.84 13.59
CA VAL A 328 -10.19 -17.36 12.56
C VAL A 328 -9.15 -16.33 12.13
N SER A 329 -9.51 -15.06 12.10
CA SER A 329 -8.58 -13.97 11.76
C SER A 329 -7.52 -13.78 12.84
N PHE A 330 -7.90 -13.85 14.11
CA PHE A 330 -6.96 -13.68 15.23
C PHE A 330 -6.01 -14.87 15.31
N VAL A 331 -6.53 -16.10 15.15
CA VAL A 331 -5.72 -17.31 15.12
C VAL A 331 -4.67 -17.22 14.01
N ALA A 332 -5.06 -16.92 12.78
CA ALA A 332 -4.13 -16.87 11.66
C ALA A 332 -3.06 -15.77 11.83
N ALA A 333 -3.41 -14.60 12.41
CA ALA A 333 -2.44 -13.57 12.76
C ALA A 333 -1.42 -14.06 13.80
N GLN A 334 -1.89 -14.67 14.90
CA GLN A 334 -1.03 -15.19 15.97
C GLN A 334 -0.14 -16.36 15.50
N GLU A 335 -0.62 -17.15 14.55
CA GLU A 335 0.17 -18.26 13.97
C GLU A 335 1.34 -17.76 13.14
N VAL A 336 1.14 -16.77 12.27
CA VAL A 336 2.26 -16.21 11.48
C VAL A 336 3.25 -15.46 12.36
N GLU A 337 2.78 -14.81 13.43
CA GLU A 337 3.64 -14.16 14.43
C GLU A 337 4.54 -15.16 15.13
N LYS A 338 4.00 -16.28 15.58
CA LYS A 338 4.74 -17.31 16.33
C LYS A 338 5.67 -18.16 15.45
N ASN A 339 5.31 -18.41 14.19
CA ASN A 339 6.02 -19.35 13.33
C ASN A 339 6.94 -18.67 12.32
N ASP A 340 6.66 -17.44 11.89
CA ASP A 340 7.47 -16.69 10.92
C ASP A 340 7.98 -15.35 11.45
N GLY A 341 7.61 -14.93 12.67
CA GLY A 341 8.04 -13.68 13.29
C GLY A 341 7.44 -12.43 12.63
N VAL A 342 6.34 -12.57 11.90
CA VAL A 342 5.68 -11.48 11.15
C VAL A 342 4.54 -10.91 11.98
N LEU A 343 4.78 -9.84 12.74
CA LEU A 343 3.80 -9.21 13.63
C LEU A 343 2.81 -8.36 12.83
N VAL A 344 1.55 -8.80 12.74
CA VAL A 344 0.55 -8.24 11.82
C VAL A 344 -0.72 -7.75 12.50
N GLY A 345 -1.49 -6.89 11.81
CA GLY A 345 -2.80 -6.44 12.27
C GLY A 345 -3.94 -7.40 11.91
N ILE A 346 -5.13 -7.08 12.41
CA ILE A 346 -6.34 -7.92 12.31
C ILE A 346 -6.72 -8.24 10.85
N SER A 347 -6.64 -7.25 9.97
CA SER A 347 -6.97 -7.43 8.54
C SER A 347 -5.99 -8.35 7.80
N SER A 348 -4.73 -8.40 8.27
CA SER A 348 -3.75 -9.36 7.78
C SER A 348 -4.12 -10.79 8.18
N GLY A 349 -4.59 -10.98 9.42
CA GLY A 349 -5.09 -12.27 9.90
C GLY A 349 -6.26 -12.78 9.05
N ALA A 350 -7.21 -11.93 8.71
CA ALA A 350 -8.30 -12.28 7.81
C ALA A 350 -7.78 -12.74 6.42
N ALA A 351 -6.81 -12.01 5.85
CA ALA A 351 -6.20 -12.40 4.57
C ALA A 351 -5.43 -13.72 4.66
N LEU A 352 -4.68 -13.96 5.75
CA LEU A 352 -3.98 -15.22 6.01
C LEU A 352 -4.95 -16.41 6.14
N TRP A 353 -6.07 -16.22 6.85
CA TRP A 353 -7.12 -17.24 6.88
C TRP A 353 -7.66 -17.51 5.47
N GLY A 354 -7.89 -16.47 4.67
CA GLY A 354 -8.31 -16.62 3.27
C GLY A 354 -7.33 -17.43 2.43
N VAL A 355 -6.02 -17.33 2.69
CA VAL A 355 -5.00 -18.17 2.05
C VAL A 355 -5.27 -19.65 2.33
N LEU A 356 -5.60 -20.02 3.57
CA LEU A 356 -5.85 -21.41 3.95
C LEU A 356 -7.02 -22.03 3.17
N GLN A 357 -7.99 -21.23 2.73
CA GLN A 357 -9.15 -21.71 1.97
C GLN A 357 -8.78 -22.20 0.57
N ILE A 358 -7.67 -21.70 0.00
CA ILE A 358 -7.24 -22.06 -1.36
C ILE A 358 -5.95 -22.87 -1.37
N ALA A 359 -5.00 -22.59 -0.47
CA ALA A 359 -3.63 -23.13 -0.51
C ALA A 359 -3.57 -24.66 -0.31
N SER A 360 -4.59 -25.26 0.31
CA SER A 360 -4.71 -26.71 0.49
C SER A 360 -5.23 -27.45 -0.76
N ARG A 361 -5.71 -26.72 -1.76
CA ARG A 361 -6.26 -27.32 -2.99
C ARG A 361 -5.13 -27.84 -3.88
N LYS A 362 -5.39 -28.97 -4.54
CA LYS A 362 -4.40 -29.66 -5.37
C LYS A 362 -3.84 -28.79 -6.51
N GLU A 363 -4.66 -27.91 -7.08
CA GLU A 363 -4.26 -26.98 -8.15
C GLU A 363 -3.20 -25.96 -7.73
N TYR A 364 -2.99 -25.74 -6.43
CA TYR A 364 -1.97 -24.82 -5.90
C TYR A 364 -0.69 -25.53 -5.40
N GLU A 365 -0.61 -26.86 -5.45
CA GLU A 365 0.63 -27.57 -5.05
C GLU A 365 1.83 -27.07 -5.86
N GLY A 366 2.89 -26.61 -5.18
CA GLY A 366 4.12 -26.06 -5.77
C GLY A 366 3.96 -24.70 -6.45
N LYS A 367 2.83 -24.00 -6.24
CA LYS A 367 2.57 -22.69 -6.84
C LYS A 367 2.66 -21.57 -5.82
N ASN A 368 3.00 -20.37 -6.30
CA ASN A 368 3.08 -19.16 -5.50
C ASN A 368 1.71 -18.53 -5.31
N ILE A 369 1.35 -18.27 -4.06
CA ILE A 369 0.19 -17.48 -3.62
C ILE A 369 0.72 -16.28 -2.87
N VAL A 370 0.38 -15.07 -3.29
CA VAL A 370 0.73 -13.84 -2.58
C VAL A 370 -0.42 -13.45 -1.65
N VAL A 371 -0.10 -13.16 -0.39
CA VAL A 371 -1.02 -12.55 0.58
C VAL A 371 -0.57 -11.15 0.91
N VAL A 372 -1.50 -10.18 0.89
CA VAL A 372 -1.22 -8.80 1.26
C VAL A 372 -1.42 -8.62 2.76
N LEU A 373 -0.38 -8.18 3.47
CA LEU A 373 -0.39 -7.89 4.91
C LEU A 373 -0.35 -6.37 5.13
N PRO A 374 -1.50 -5.70 5.32
CA PRO A 374 -1.62 -4.24 5.20
C PRO A 374 -0.88 -3.42 6.24
N ASP A 375 -0.78 -3.90 7.50
CA ASP A 375 -0.19 -3.13 8.59
C ASP A 375 0.41 -4.01 9.70
N THR A 376 1.13 -3.36 10.62
CA THR A 376 1.79 -4.00 11.77
C THR A 376 0.84 -4.24 12.94
N GLY A 377 1.09 -5.31 13.69
CA GLY A 377 0.44 -5.63 14.96
C GLY A 377 0.67 -4.58 16.07
N LEU A 378 1.74 -3.79 15.98
CA LEU A 378 2.06 -2.74 16.97
C LEU A 378 0.93 -1.70 17.15
N ARG A 379 0.01 -1.59 16.21
CA ARG A 379 -1.14 -0.69 16.28
C ARG A 379 -2.35 -1.28 17.01
N TYR A 380 -2.22 -2.50 17.52
CA TYR A 380 -3.33 -3.29 18.09
C TYR A 380 -3.03 -3.87 19.46
N LEU A 381 -1.89 -3.47 20.10
CA LEU A 381 -1.43 -4.03 21.36
C LEU A 381 -2.46 -3.89 22.49
N SER A 382 -3.27 -2.82 22.49
CA SER A 382 -4.38 -2.62 23.44
C SER A 382 -5.66 -3.37 23.09
N THR A 383 -5.72 -4.04 21.92
CA THR A 383 -6.93 -4.76 21.46
C THR A 383 -6.89 -6.23 21.87
N ASP A 384 -8.02 -6.92 21.68
CA ASP A 384 -8.17 -8.33 22.02
C ASP A 384 -7.25 -9.27 21.21
N LEU A 385 -6.68 -8.83 20.09
CA LEU A 385 -5.74 -9.62 19.28
C LEU A 385 -4.55 -10.13 20.11
N PHE A 386 -4.06 -9.29 21.06
CA PHE A 386 -2.90 -9.58 21.90
C PHE A 386 -3.24 -9.79 23.37
N LYS A 387 -4.52 -9.75 23.75
CA LYS A 387 -4.96 -10.13 25.08
C LYS A 387 -5.17 -11.64 25.12
N SER A 388 -4.25 -12.33 25.83
CA SER A 388 -4.37 -13.75 26.16
C SER A 388 -5.43 -13.99 27.25
#